data_8b0c4bba017ac1a405a27b1c4b592efb
#
_entry.id   8b0c4bba017ac1a405a27b1c4b592efb
#
_cell.length_a   1.000
_cell.length_b   1.000
_cell.length_c   1.000
_cell.angle_alpha   90.00
_cell.angle_beta   90.00
_cell.angle_gamma   90.00
#
_symmetry.space_group_name_H-M   'P 1'
#
loop_
_entity.id
_entity.type
_entity.pdbx_description
1 polymer ?
#
loop_
_entity_poly.entity_id
_entity_poly.type
_entity_poly.pdbx_seq_one_letter_code
_entity_poly.pdbx_strand_id
1 'polypeptide(L)'
;MNKSTKLWIVIFILLTGTGKAIAQIPSTRIYDGEKLAKVKVRMESKEYAAAITKLMNDADKALKSKPVSVMDKTMVAGSGDKHDYVSMGPYWWPDPTKPDGLPYIRKDGVRNPNATSDCTNIGKTINDVSTLGIAYYFSGNEKYAAKAAELIRVWFLNPETRMNPNMNYAQMIPGHNENKGRGFGMIDVYPFINLLDAVELMNTSTAFTAADRNSLKGWFTEYLEWIRTSPVADEARTSENNHGISFDVQQTVYALFTGDSVLARKTISEFAKLRLFPQIEPDGRQPRELERTNGLSYTNYNLALIMDMCAIGHTLGMDIYNSTSKDGRCIAKALEYVASFIGKPQSEFPYQQNRDWEKELQTTCWILHRASFYDQKSGWEEICKKHLKPSVTDRRRLLYSLEM
;
A
#
# COMPACT_ATOMS: atom_id res chain seq x y z
N MET A 1 -15.85 -81.84 -10.98
CA MET A 1 -15.76 -80.42 -11.44
C MET A 1 -15.81 -79.51 -10.21
N ASN A 2 -14.67 -79.11 -9.69
CA ASN A 2 -14.56 -78.27 -8.51
C ASN A 2 -14.08 -76.89 -8.94
N LYS A 3 -14.95 -75.87 -8.78
CA LYS A 3 -14.61 -74.48 -8.99
C LYS A 3 -14.10 -73.89 -7.66
N SER A 4 -12.82 -73.62 -7.55
CA SER A 4 -12.21 -72.90 -6.44
C SER A 4 -12.36 -71.40 -6.66
N THR A 5 -13.16 -70.75 -5.81
CA THR A 5 -13.34 -69.29 -5.77
C THR A 5 -12.14 -68.72 -5.00
N LYS A 6 -11.24 -68.01 -5.69
CA LYS A 6 -10.15 -67.23 -5.06
C LYS A 6 -10.73 -65.94 -4.52
N LEU A 7 -10.72 -65.78 -3.20
CA LEU A 7 -11.10 -64.56 -2.47
C LEU A 7 -9.87 -63.61 -2.51
N TRP A 8 -10.00 -62.49 -3.22
CA TRP A 8 -9.00 -61.41 -3.19
C TRP A 8 -9.29 -60.50 -1.99
N ILE A 9 -8.41 -60.58 -0.97
CA ILE A 9 -8.45 -59.61 0.16
C ILE A 9 -7.72 -58.35 -0.35
N VAL A 10 -8.46 -57.28 -0.57
CA VAL A 10 -7.92 -55.96 -0.83
C VAL A 10 -7.56 -55.35 0.52
N ILE A 11 -6.28 -55.31 0.85
CA ILE A 11 -5.77 -54.61 2.03
C ILE A 11 -5.76 -53.12 1.68
N PHE A 12 -6.69 -52.37 2.23
CA PHE A 12 -6.66 -50.89 2.25
C PHE A 12 -5.57 -50.46 3.25
N ILE A 13 -4.38 -50.13 2.75
CA ILE A 13 -3.36 -49.45 3.54
C ILE A 13 -3.82 -47.97 3.67
N LEU A 14 -4.38 -47.62 4.82
CA LEU A 14 -4.56 -46.23 5.23
C LEU A 14 -3.16 -45.63 5.43
N LEU A 15 -2.66 -44.98 4.39
CA LEU A 15 -1.52 -44.05 4.50
C LEU A 15 -2.01 -42.82 5.28
N THR A 16 -1.81 -42.82 6.60
CA THR A 16 -1.84 -41.63 7.43
C THR A 16 -0.60 -40.81 7.14
N GLY A 17 -0.56 -40.22 5.95
CA GLY A 17 0.41 -39.19 5.63
C GLY A 17 0.05 -37.94 6.42
N THR A 18 0.89 -37.53 7.36
CA THR A 18 0.92 -36.17 7.89
C THR A 18 1.32 -35.22 6.75
N GLY A 19 0.41 -35.03 5.82
CA GLY A 19 0.55 -34.02 4.77
C GLY A 19 0.61 -32.67 5.46
N LYS A 20 1.77 -32.03 5.51
CA LYS A 20 1.87 -30.61 5.81
C LYS A 20 0.94 -29.92 4.83
N ALA A 21 -0.15 -29.35 5.35
CA ALA A 21 -1.08 -28.58 4.52
C ALA A 21 -0.26 -27.50 3.81
N ILE A 22 -0.17 -27.60 2.49
CA ILE A 22 0.46 -26.55 1.69
C ILE A 22 -0.44 -25.33 1.84
N ALA A 23 0.06 -24.28 2.46
CA ALA A 23 -0.71 -23.03 2.59
C ALA A 23 -1.03 -22.52 1.19
N GLN A 24 -2.29 -22.21 0.95
CA GLN A 24 -2.71 -21.63 -0.33
C GLN A 24 -1.96 -20.30 -0.54
N ILE A 25 -1.34 -20.15 -1.71
CA ILE A 25 -0.66 -18.91 -2.11
C ILE A 25 -1.74 -17.88 -2.47
N PRO A 26 -1.83 -16.74 -1.75
CA PRO A 26 -2.82 -15.71 -2.05
C PRO A 26 -2.43 -14.90 -3.28
N SER A 27 -3.42 -14.41 -4.03
CA SER A 27 -3.22 -13.59 -5.25
C SER A 27 -3.04 -12.10 -4.93
N THR A 28 -2.24 -11.79 -3.91
CA THR A 28 -1.90 -10.41 -3.52
C THR A 28 -1.03 -9.70 -4.57
N ARG A 29 -1.02 -8.38 -4.57
CA ARG A 29 -0.27 -7.56 -5.55
C ARG A 29 0.95 -6.88 -4.94
N ILE A 30 0.79 -6.39 -3.71
CA ILE A 30 1.85 -5.67 -2.97
C ILE A 30 2.63 -6.64 -2.07
N TYR A 31 1.91 -7.55 -1.41
CA TYR A 31 2.53 -8.59 -0.60
C TYR A 31 2.84 -9.81 -1.46
N ASP A 32 4.06 -10.32 -1.34
CA ASP A 32 4.47 -11.55 -2.03
C ASP A 32 3.70 -12.76 -1.44
N GLY A 33 2.78 -13.31 -2.24
CA GLY A 33 1.92 -14.41 -1.81
C GLY A 33 2.68 -15.68 -1.42
N GLU A 34 3.80 -15.98 -2.11
CA GLU A 34 4.63 -17.15 -1.77
C GLU A 34 5.31 -16.97 -0.42
N LYS A 35 5.80 -15.76 -0.14
CA LYS A 35 6.40 -15.43 1.16
C LYS A 35 5.37 -15.47 2.27
N LEU A 36 4.18 -14.91 2.04
CA LEU A 36 3.07 -15.02 3.00
C LEU A 36 2.73 -16.48 3.31
N ALA A 37 2.69 -17.35 2.28
CA ALA A 37 2.44 -18.78 2.47
C ALA A 37 3.56 -19.44 3.29
N LYS A 38 4.84 -19.11 3.04
CA LYS A 38 5.98 -19.59 3.85
C LYS A 38 5.89 -19.14 5.30
N VAL A 39 5.56 -17.86 5.55
CA VAL A 39 5.35 -17.32 6.90
C VAL A 39 4.19 -18.05 7.60
N LYS A 40 3.08 -18.31 6.89
CA LYS A 40 1.92 -19.01 7.46
C LYS A 40 2.27 -20.41 7.96
N VAL A 41 3.07 -21.16 7.23
CA VAL A 41 3.55 -22.50 7.65
C VAL A 41 4.43 -22.41 8.90
N ARG A 42 5.10 -21.29 9.13
CA ARG A 42 6.07 -21.05 10.22
C ARG A 42 5.57 -20.06 11.26
N MET A 43 4.29 -19.73 11.30
CA MET A 43 3.75 -18.65 12.13
C MET A 43 3.96 -18.84 13.64
N GLU A 44 4.17 -20.08 14.09
CA GLU A 44 4.47 -20.41 15.50
C GLU A 44 5.97 -20.38 15.83
N SER A 45 6.83 -20.17 14.83
CA SER A 45 8.27 -20.09 15.05
C SER A 45 8.65 -18.84 15.85
N LYS A 46 9.84 -18.88 16.47
CA LYS A 46 10.37 -17.73 17.25
C LYS A 46 10.42 -16.43 16.46
N GLU A 47 10.64 -16.54 15.15
CA GLU A 47 10.74 -15.41 14.24
C GLU A 47 9.43 -14.65 14.07
N TYR A 48 8.28 -15.37 14.12
CA TYR A 48 6.98 -14.80 13.76
C TYR A 48 5.94 -14.78 14.89
N ALA A 49 6.04 -15.65 15.89
CA ALA A 49 5.01 -15.84 16.92
C ALA A 49 4.60 -14.52 17.62
N ALA A 50 5.56 -13.66 17.94
CA ALA A 50 5.27 -12.38 18.61
C ALA A 50 4.51 -11.42 17.67
N ALA A 51 4.87 -11.37 16.39
CA ALA A 51 4.19 -10.54 15.38
C ALA A 51 2.78 -11.09 15.09
N ILE A 52 2.60 -12.41 15.04
CA ILE A 52 1.28 -13.05 14.90
C ILE A 52 0.40 -12.73 16.10
N THR A 53 0.91 -12.87 17.34
CA THR A 53 0.17 -12.53 18.57
C THR A 53 -0.27 -11.07 18.55
N LYS A 54 0.63 -10.16 18.18
CA LYS A 54 0.30 -8.73 18.06
C LYS A 54 -0.77 -8.47 17.00
N LEU A 55 -0.67 -9.13 15.84
CA LEU A 55 -1.64 -9.03 14.75
C LEU A 55 -3.04 -9.47 15.23
N MET A 56 -3.15 -10.60 15.93
CA MET A 56 -4.43 -11.08 16.45
C MET A 56 -5.02 -10.12 17.49
N ASN A 57 -4.19 -9.58 18.39
CA ASN A 57 -4.62 -8.57 19.34
C ASN A 57 -5.10 -7.27 18.66
N ASP A 58 -4.45 -6.84 17.60
CA ASP A 58 -4.88 -5.67 16.83
C ASP A 58 -6.17 -5.95 16.07
N ALA A 59 -6.33 -7.15 15.50
CA ALA A 59 -7.56 -7.57 14.85
C ALA A 59 -8.74 -7.66 15.84
N ASP A 60 -8.52 -8.16 17.06
CA ASP A 60 -9.55 -8.20 18.11
C ASP A 60 -9.96 -6.77 18.56
N LYS A 61 -9.06 -5.80 18.49
CA LYS A 61 -9.42 -4.37 18.67
C LYS A 61 -10.23 -3.87 17.50
N ALA A 62 -9.82 -4.20 16.26
CA ALA A 62 -10.54 -3.80 15.04
C ALA A 62 -11.97 -4.39 14.95
N LEU A 63 -12.24 -5.56 15.55
CA LEU A 63 -13.60 -6.10 15.70
C LEU A 63 -14.55 -5.13 16.42
N LYS A 64 -14.01 -4.34 17.37
CA LYS A 64 -14.79 -3.38 18.19
C LYS A 64 -14.93 -2.02 17.51
N SER A 65 -14.31 -1.81 16.37
CA SER A 65 -14.39 -0.55 15.63
C SER A 65 -15.82 -0.32 15.15
N LYS A 66 -16.36 0.88 15.44
CA LYS A 66 -17.60 1.32 14.82
C LYS A 66 -17.30 1.62 13.35
N PRO A 67 -18.14 1.13 12.42
CA PRO A 67 -18.04 1.55 11.04
C PRO A 67 -18.17 3.07 10.94
N VAL A 68 -17.36 3.66 10.09
CA VAL A 68 -17.44 5.09 9.73
C VAL A 68 -17.61 5.18 8.22
N SER A 69 -18.24 6.25 7.75
CA SER A 69 -18.52 6.49 6.35
C SER A 69 -18.09 7.87 5.91
N VAL A 70 -18.15 8.12 4.62
CA VAL A 70 -17.96 9.46 4.05
C VAL A 70 -19.08 10.43 4.52
N MET A 71 -20.22 9.90 4.98
CA MET A 71 -21.35 10.70 5.49
C MET A 71 -21.10 11.30 6.88
N ASP A 72 -20.11 10.80 7.62
CA ASP A 72 -19.84 11.18 9.03
C ASP A 72 -19.03 12.48 9.16
N LYS A 73 -18.67 13.11 8.05
CA LYS A 73 -17.94 14.37 8.03
C LYS A 73 -18.84 15.57 8.32
N THR A 74 -18.23 16.63 8.87
CA THR A 74 -18.88 17.93 9.05
C THR A 74 -18.69 18.87 7.85
N MET A 75 -17.57 18.72 7.13
CA MET A 75 -17.29 19.49 5.91
C MET A 75 -18.06 18.90 4.74
N VAL A 76 -18.73 19.72 3.95
CA VAL A 76 -19.42 19.29 2.74
C VAL A 76 -18.61 19.73 1.52
N ALA A 77 -18.54 18.87 0.52
CA ALA A 77 -17.89 19.17 -0.76
C ALA A 77 -18.57 20.35 -1.47
N GLY A 78 -17.84 21.03 -2.36
CA GLY A 78 -18.40 22.12 -3.17
C GLY A 78 -19.56 21.71 -4.08
N SER A 79 -19.74 20.40 -4.34
CA SER A 79 -20.93 19.84 -5.00
C SER A 79 -22.21 19.89 -4.15
N GLY A 80 -22.10 20.02 -2.84
CA GLY A 80 -23.20 19.82 -1.91
C GLY A 80 -23.53 18.35 -1.60
N ASP A 81 -22.89 17.40 -2.28
CA ASP A 81 -23.07 15.96 -2.06
C ASP A 81 -22.14 15.45 -0.96
N LYS A 82 -22.71 14.92 0.13
CA LYS A 82 -21.96 14.34 1.24
C LYS A 82 -21.26 13.02 0.87
N HIS A 83 -21.66 12.36 -0.19
CA HIS A 83 -20.96 11.16 -0.70
C HIS A 83 -19.62 11.49 -1.34
N ASP A 84 -19.38 12.73 -1.75
CA ASP A 84 -18.08 13.12 -2.27
C ASP A 84 -17.03 13.21 -1.17
N TYR A 85 -15.88 12.60 -1.43
CA TYR A 85 -14.71 12.70 -0.56
C TYR A 85 -14.21 14.13 -0.47
N VAL A 86 -13.93 14.61 0.75
CA VAL A 86 -13.36 15.94 0.99
C VAL A 86 -12.16 15.85 1.90
N SER A 87 -11.06 16.49 1.52
CA SER A 87 -9.93 16.74 2.41
C SER A 87 -9.31 18.11 2.15
N MET A 88 -8.58 18.64 3.13
CA MET A 88 -7.80 19.86 2.98
C MET A 88 -6.32 19.54 2.80
N GLY A 89 -5.63 20.34 2.00
CA GLY A 89 -4.18 20.27 1.86
C GLY A 89 -3.48 20.38 3.22
N PRO A 90 -2.73 19.36 3.67
CA PRO A 90 -2.26 19.27 5.07
C PRO A 90 -1.23 20.32 5.45
N TYR A 91 -0.57 20.95 4.48
CA TYR A 91 0.49 21.96 4.69
C TYR A 91 0.02 23.38 4.39
N TRP A 92 -1.29 23.58 4.25
CA TRP A 92 -1.87 24.88 3.95
C TRP A 92 -2.50 25.50 5.19
N TRP A 93 -2.23 26.77 5.43
CA TRP A 93 -2.57 27.50 6.63
C TRP A 93 -3.26 28.81 6.29
N PRO A 94 -4.15 29.31 7.15
CA PRO A 94 -4.67 30.66 6.99
C PRO A 94 -3.54 31.68 6.83
N ASP A 95 -3.70 32.64 5.91
CA ASP A 95 -2.76 33.74 5.76
C ASP A 95 -2.96 34.73 6.95
N PRO A 96 -1.95 34.87 7.84
CA PRO A 96 -2.10 35.74 9.01
C PRO A 96 -2.19 37.23 8.68
N THR A 97 -1.90 37.60 7.43
CA THR A 97 -1.99 39.02 6.96
C THR A 97 -3.39 39.38 6.45
N LYS A 98 -4.31 38.42 6.37
CA LYS A 98 -5.66 38.58 5.86
C LYS A 98 -6.70 38.43 6.97
N PRO A 99 -7.74 39.29 7.03
CA PRO A 99 -8.76 39.21 8.08
C PRO A 99 -9.52 37.86 8.11
N ASP A 100 -9.74 37.25 6.93
CA ASP A 100 -10.42 35.96 6.75
C ASP A 100 -9.45 34.81 6.59
N GLY A 101 -8.13 35.06 6.56
CA GLY A 101 -7.07 34.06 6.34
C GLY A 101 -7.01 33.57 4.91
N LEU A 102 -7.72 34.14 3.94
CA LEU A 102 -7.81 33.67 2.57
C LEU A 102 -7.00 34.54 1.58
N PRO A 103 -6.42 33.92 0.53
CA PRO A 103 -6.24 32.47 0.34
C PRO A 103 -5.20 31.89 1.30
N TYR A 104 -5.32 30.60 1.62
CA TYR A 104 -4.35 29.90 2.48
C TYR A 104 -2.95 29.91 1.86
N ILE A 105 -1.92 29.95 2.71
CA ILE A 105 -0.49 29.92 2.34
C ILE A 105 0.14 28.59 2.68
N ARG A 106 1.16 28.17 1.91
CA ARG A 106 1.86 26.90 2.10
C ARG A 106 2.97 27.03 3.16
N LYS A 107 3.02 26.06 4.09
CA LYS A 107 4.14 25.83 5.02
C LYS A 107 4.60 24.38 4.86
N ASP A 108 5.58 24.14 3.98
CA ASP A 108 6.01 22.79 3.65
C ASP A 108 6.46 21.99 4.87
N GLY A 109 6.00 20.75 4.98
CA GLY A 109 6.29 19.86 6.11
C GLY A 109 5.60 20.20 7.43
N VAL A 110 4.93 21.37 7.54
CA VAL A 110 4.22 21.79 8.76
C VAL A 110 2.73 21.49 8.61
N ARG A 111 2.28 20.40 9.23
CA ARG A 111 0.89 19.95 9.14
C ARG A 111 -0.04 20.89 9.88
N ASN A 112 -1.09 21.37 9.21
CA ASN A 112 -2.16 22.12 9.83
C ASN A 112 -3.08 21.18 10.63
N PRO A 113 -3.18 21.31 11.97
CA PRO A 113 -4.01 20.43 12.78
C PRO A 113 -5.50 20.59 12.50
N ASN A 114 -5.92 21.73 11.93
CA ASN A 114 -7.30 22.04 11.58
C ASN A 114 -7.66 21.57 10.15
N ALA A 115 -6.71 20.97 9.42
CA ALA A 115 -6.99 20.34 8.13
C ALA A 115 -7.86 19.09 8.33
N THR A 116 -9.15 19.28 8.57
CA THR A 116 -10.13 18.21 8.72
C THR A 116 -10.40 17.54 7.39
N SER A 117 -10.68 16.25 7.41
CA SER A 117 -10.88 15.51 6.18
C SER A 117 -11.47 14.14 6.40
N ASP A 118 -12.07 13.59 5.34
CA ASP A 118 -12.40 12.15 5.24
C ASP A 118 -11.15 11.25 5.34
N CYS A 119 -9.95 11.80 5.13
CA CYS A 119 -8.69 11.06 5.18
C CYS A 119 -8.50 10.28 6.50
N THR A 120 -8.92 10.84 7.62
CA THR A 120 -8.84 10.16 8.93
C THR A 120 -9.78 8.97 8.98
N ASN A 121 -11.02 9.12 8.52
CA ASN A 121 -12.04 8.07 8.57
C ASN A 121 -11.71 6.95 7.58
N ILE A 122 -11.35 7.29 6.34
CA ILE A 122 -10.97 6.27 5.36
C ILE A 122 -9.66 5.58 5.75
N GLY A 123 -8.69 6.32 6.27
CA GLY A 123 -7.43 5.75 6.75
C GLY A 123 -7.66 4.73 7.88
N LYS A 124 -8.57 5.03 8.81
CA LYS A 124 -8.99 4.08 9.84
C LYS A 124 -9.65 2.83 9.24
N THR A 125 -10.59 3.01 8.33
CA THR A 125 -11.29 1.91 7.64
C THR A 125 -10.30 1.00 6.92
N ILE A 126 -9.38 1.56 6.14
CA ILE A 126 -8.36 0.80 5.41
C ILE A 126 -7.44 0.02 6.37
N ASN A 127 -6.98 0.68 7.45
CA ASN A 127 -6.14 0.01 8.45
C ASN A 127 -6.85 -1.15 9.13
N ASP A 128 -8.13 -0.98 9.51
CA ASP A 128 -8.91 -2.02 10.14
C ASP A 128 -9.18 -3.17 9.16
N VAL A 129 -9.61 -2.88 7.92
CA VAL A 129 -9.82 -3.91 6.87
C VAL A 129 -8.54 -4.68 6.59
N SER A 130 -7.41 -3.98 6.42
CA SER A 130 -6.11 -4.62 6.16
C SER A 130 -5.68 -5.51 7.33
N THR A 131 -5.85 -5.02 8.57
CA THR A 131 -5.53 -5.80 9.78
C THR A 131 -6.38 -7.06 9.88
N LEU A 132 -7.68 -6.92 9.65
CA LEU A 132 -8.65 -8.02 9.72
C LEU A 132 -8.44 -9.04 8.60
N GLY A 133 -8.19 -8.60 7.36
CA GLY A 133 -7.92 -9.49 6.23
C GLY A 133 -6.62 -10.29 6.41
N ILE A 134 -5.55 -9.66 6.90
CA ILE A 134 -4.30 -10.34 7.21
C ILE A 134 -4.51 -11.34 8.37
N ALA A 135 -5.25 -10.95 9.43
CA ALA A 135 -5.57 -11.84 10.55
C ALA A 135 -6.42 -13.04 10.12
N TYR A 136 -7.41 -12.82 9.23
CA TYR A 136 -8.17 -13.90 8.63
C TYR A 136 -7.26 -14.88 7.88
N TYR A 137 -6.36 -14.38 7.04
CA TYR A 137 -5.45 -15.23 6.28
C TYR A 137 -4.62 -16.16 7.18
N PHE A 138 -4.07 -15.65 8.27
CA PHE A 138 -3.25 -16.46 9.18
C PHE A 138 -4.07 -17.41 10.06
N SER A 139 -5.26 -17.00 10.52
CA SER A 139 -6.06 -17.74 11.50
C SER A 139 -7.21 -18.57 10.92
N GLY A 140 -7.70 -18.23 9.73
CA GLY A 140 -8.95 -18.79 9.17
C GLY A 140 -10.22 -18.39 9.93
N ASN A 141 -10.15 -17.42 10.84
CA ASN A 141 -11.28 -17.07 11.70
C ASN A 141 -12.23 -16.11 10.99
N GLU A 142 -13.42 -16.62 10.62
CA GLU A 142 -14.43 -15.89 9.87
C GLU A 142 -14.93 -14.59 10.53
N LYS A 143 -14.80 -14.43 11.86
CA LYS A 143 -15.18 -13.17 12.52
C LYS A 143 -14.40 -11.96 11.98
N TYR A 144 -13.14 -12.16 11.60
CA TYR A 144 -12.30 -11.09 11.04
C TYR A 144 -12.76 -10.73 9.63
N ALA A 145 -13.00 -11.71 8.78
CA ALA A 145 -13.51 -11.47 7.43
C ALA A 145 -14.91 -10.83 7.45
N ALA A 146 -15.79 -11.27 8.38
CA ALA A 146 -17.12 -10.69 8.54
C ALA A 146 -17.05 -9.21 8.90
N LYS A 147 -16.19 -8.83 9.83
CA LYS A 147 -16.00 -7.42 10.21
C LYS A 147 -15.37 -6.59 9.09
N ALA A 148 -14.38 -7.12 8.39
CA ALA A 148 -13.81 -6.46 7.22
C ALA A 148 -14.86 -6.22 6.13
N ALA A 149 -15.70 -7.23 5.85
CA ALA A 149 -16.81 -7.12 4.91
C ALA A 149 -17.82 -6.03 5.32
N GLU A 150 -18.17 -5.94 6.61
CA GLU A 150 -19.02 -4.87 7.15
C GLU A 150 -18.45 -3.49 6.84
N LEU A 151 -17.16 -3.27 7.15
CA LEU A 151 -16.49 -1.98 6.92
C LEU A 151 -16.42 -1.62 5.44
N ILE A 152 -16.14 -2.60 4.56
CA ILE A 152 -16.12 -2.41 3.11
C ILE A 152 -17.51 -2.03 2.59
N ARG A 153 -18.57 -2.72 3.05
CA ARG A 153 -19.95 -2.41 2.65
C ARG A 153 -20.33 -0.99 3.00
N VAL A 154 -20.02 -0.53 4.19
CA VAL A 154 -20.33 0.83 4.65
C VAL A 154 -19.64 1.88 3.80
N TRP A 155 -18.33 1.72 3.50
CA TRP A 155 -17.58 2.75 2.80
C TRP A 155 -17.78 2.73 1.27
N PHE A 156 -18.02 1.56 0.66
CA PHE A 156 -17.98 1.42 -0.79
C PHE A 156 -19.30 0.94 -1.42
N LEU A 157 -20.15 0.20 -0.69
CA LEU A 157 -21.23 -0.55 -1.31
C LEU A 157 -22.63 -0.08 -0.94
N ASN A 158 -22.86 0.31 0.32
CA ASN A 158 -24.17 0.71 0.77
C ASN A 158 -24.56 2.08 0.15
N PRO A 159 -25.65 2.15 -0.64
CA PRO A 159 -26.09 3.39 -1.30
C PRO A 159 -26.27 4.58 -0.37
N GLU A 160 -26.62 4.36 0.90
CA GLU A 160 -26.85 5.44 1.88
C GLU A 160 -25.55 5.99 2.47
N THR A 161 -24.44 5.25 2.39
CA THR A 161 -23.21 5.62 3.11
C THR A 161 -21.95 5.56 2.25
N ARG A 162 -22.03 5.02 1.03
CA ARG A 162 -20.87 4.82 0.17
C ARG A 162 -20.25 6.13 -0.29
N MET A 163 -18.95 6.14 -0.43
CA MET A 163 -18.21 7.19 -1.10
C MET A 163 -18.47 7.15 -2.62
N ASN A 164 -18.66 8.30 -3.25
CA ASN A 164 -18.62 8.42 -4.70
C ASN A 164 -17.22 8.07 -5.22
N PRO A 165 -17.09 7.35 -6.35
CA PRO A 165 -15.81 6.90 -6.86
C PRO A 165 -15.03 8.03 -7.57
N ASN A 166 -14.72 9.09 -6.83
CA ASN A 166 -13.93 10.22 -7.31
C ASN A 166 -13.19 10.92 -6.16
N MET A 167 -12.21 11.76 -6.50
CA MET A 167 -11.45 12.59 -5.57
C MET A 167 -11.49 14.08 -5.94
N ASN A 168 -12.62 14.53 -6.49
CA ASN A 168 -12.81 15.90 -7.00
C ASN A 168 -12.56 16.99 -5.96
N TYR A 169 -12.67 16.68 -4.67
CA TYR A 169 -12.51 17.63 -3.57
C TYR A 169 -11.38 17.21 -2.59
N ALA A 170 -10.48 16.35 -3.05
CA ALA A 170 -9.35 15.91 -2.24
C ALA A 170 -8.25 16.96 -2.17
N GLN A 171 -7.71 17.19 -0.98
CA GLN A 171 -6.68 18.18 -0.68
C GLN A 171 -6.99 19.57 -1.24
N MET A 172 -8.26 20.00 -1.14
CA MET A 172 -8.62 21.37 -1.48
C MET A 172 -7.84 22.37 -0.63
N ILE A 173 -7.67 23.58 -1.17
CA ILE A 173 -6.97 24.66 -0.49
C ILE A 173 -7.95 25.84 -0.40
N PRO A 174 -8.36 26.25 0.82
CA PRO A 174 -9.30 27.37 0.98
C PRO A 174 -8.81 28.64 0.29
N GLY A 175 -9.69 29.24 -0.52
CA GLY A 175 -9.39 30.43 -1.31
C GLY A 175 -8.60 30.19 -2.61
N HIS A 176 -8.26 28.93 -2.93
CA HIS A 176 -7.64 28.56 -4.22
C HIS A 176 -8.59 27.70 -5.04
N ASN A 177 -8.49 27.80 -6.37
CA ASN A 177 -9.18 26.94 -7.34
C ASN A 177 -10.68 26.73 -7.01
N GLU A 178 -11.40 27.76 -6.63
CA GLU A 178 -12.83 27.72 -6.25
C GLU A 178 -13.14 26.67 -5.17
N ASN A 179 -12.18 26.38 -4.29
CA ASN A 179 -12.24 25.31 -3.29
C ASN A 179 -12.45 23.91 -3.88
N LYS A 180 -12.07 23.67 -5.14
CA LYS A 180 -11.98 22.35 -5.75
C LYS A 180 -10.74 21.62 -5.24
N GLY A 181 -10.74 20.29 -5.34
CA GLY A 181 -9.61 19.46 -5.00
C GLY A 181 -8.46 19.55 -6.01
N ARG A 182 -7.42 18.80 -5.73
CA ARG A 182 -6.21 18.66 -6.55
C ARG A 182 -5.88 17.21 -6.79
N GLY A 183 -5.24 16.91 -7.91
CA GLY A 183 -4.78 15.55 -8.21
C GLY A 183 -3.82 14.99 -7.16
N PHE A 184 -3.02 15.82 -6.52
CA PHE A 184 -2.18 15.42 -5.38
C PHE A 184 -2.97 14.81 -4.21
N GLY A 185 -4.26 15.08 -4.11
CA GLY A 185 -5.14 14.48 -3.11
C GLY A 185 -5.36 12.98 -3.28
N MET A 186 -5.08 12.42 -4.47
CA MET A 186 -5.14 10.96 -4.69
C MET A 186 -4.22 10.18 -3.76
N ILE A 187 -3.19 10.80 -3.20
CA ILE A 187 -2.29 10.15 -2.25
C ILE A 187 -2.97 9.82 -0.91
N ASP A 188 -4.06 10.51 -0.56
CA ASP A 188 -4.84 10.26 0.67
C ASP A 188 -5.42 8.84 0.68
N VAL A 189 -5.74 8.31 -0.51
CA VAL A 189 -6.30 6.96 -0.70
C VAL A 189 -5.31 5.97 -1.33
N TYR A 190 -4.02 6.31 -1.40
CA TYR A 190 -2.99 5.36 -1.82
C TYR A 190 -3.10 4.01 -1.09
N PRO A 191 -3.40 3.96 0.23
CA PRO A 191 -3.54 2.69 0.93
C PRO A 191 -4.73 1.80 0.48
N PHE A 192 -5.56 2.21 -0.47
CA PHE A 192 -6.53 1.30 -1.12
C PHE A 192 -5.86 0.06 -1.72
N ILE A 193 -4.60 0.16 -2.15
CA ILE A 193 -3.84 -1.00 -2.63
C ILE A 193 -3.71 -2.08 -1.54
N ASN A 194 -3.51 -1.71 -0.28
CA ASN A 194 -3.44 -2.64 0.84
C ASN A 194 -4.83 -3.21 1.21
N LEU A 195 -5.89 -2.40 1.06
CA LEU A 195 -7.26 -2.87 1.25
C LEU A 195 -7.60 -3.95 0.21
N LEU A 196 -7.20 -3.76 -1.05
CA LEU A 196 -7.44 -4.73 -2.12
C LEU A 196 -6.63 -6.02 -1.90
N ASP A 197 -5.40 -5.94 -1.42
CA ASP A 197 -4.65 -7.13 -1.01
C ASP A 197 -5.33 -7.85 0.17
N ALA A 198 -5.90 -7.12 1.14
CA ALA A 198 -6.68 -7.73 2.22
C ALA A 198 -7.96 -8.43 1.70
N VAL A 199 -8.61 -7.87 0.68
CA VAL A 199 -9.75 -8.52 -0.01
C VAL A 199 -9.32 -9.84 -0.66
N GLU A 200 -8.14 -9.87 -1.29
CA GLU A 200 -7.59 -11.12 -1.86
C GLU A 200 -7.21 -12.15 -0.77
N LEU A 201 -6.69 -11.69 0.37
CA LEU A 201 -6.41 -12.56 1.51
C LEU A 201 -7.67 -13.21 2.11
N MET A 202 -8.84 -12.58 1.91
CA MET A 202 -10.15 -13.10 2.33
C MET A 202 -10.88 -13.89 1.22
N ASN A 203 -10.20 -14.29 0.16
CA ASN A 203 -10.85 -14.90 -1.01
C ASN A 203 -11.59 -16.22 -0.70
N THR A 204 -11.19 -16.94 0.36
CA THR A 204 -11.83 -18.18 0.79
C THR A 204 -12.96 -17.98 1.81
N SER A 205 -13.18 -16.75 2.30
CA SER A 205 -14.23 -16.44 3.26
C SER A 205 -15.60 -16.40 2.62
N THR A 206 -16.59 -16.92 3.32
CA THR A 206 -18.01 -16.81 2.94
C THR A 206 -18.63 -15.49 3.41
N ALA A 207 -18.01 -14.78 4.33
CA ALA A 207 -18.52 -13.52 4.89
C ALA A 207 -18.43 -12.35 3.90
N PHE A 208 -17.41 -12.33 3.02
CA PHE A 208 -17.30 -11.41 1.89
C PHE A 208 -17.76 -12.13 0.63
N THR A 209 -19.03 -11.92 0.28
CA THR A 209 -19.71 -12.69 -0.75
C THR A 209 -19.23 -12.37 -2.17
N ALA A 210 -19.56 -13.23 -3.14
CA ALA A 210 -19.31 -12.93 -4.56
C ALA A 210 -20.03 -11.65 -5.02
N ALA A 211 -21.22 -11.38 -4.48
CA ALA A 211 -21.95 -10.14 -4.76
C ALA A 211 -21.21 -8.91 -4.23
N ASP A 212 -20.69 -8.96 -3.00
CA ASP A 212 -19.86 -7.87 -2.43
C ASP A 212 -18.62 -7.62 -3.28
N ARG A 213 -17.95 -8.70 -3.69
CA ARG A 213 -16.73 -8.61 -4.53
C ARG A 213 -17.04 -7.98 -5.88
N ASN A 214 -18.13 -8.38 -6.52
CA ASN A 214 -18.55 -7.80 -7.80
C ASN A 214 -18.95 -6.33 -7.65
N SER A 215 -19.64 -5.95 -6.58
CA SER A 215 -20.01 -4.56 -6.30
C SER A 215 -18.78 -3.70 -6.03
N LEU A 216 -17.81 -4.21 -5.26
CA LEU A 216 -16.55 -3.52 -5.01
C LEU A 216 -15.73 -3.35 -6.30
N LYS A 217 -15.72 -4.40 -7.15
CA LYS A 217 -15.10 -4.33 -8.47
C LYS A 217 -15.77 -3.25 -9.33
N GLY A 218 -17.08 -3.13 -9.30
CA GLY A 218 -17.83 -2.07 -9.98
C GLY A 218 -17.41 -0.68 -9.51
N TRP A 219 -17.34 -0.46 -8.18
CA TRP A 219 -16.87 0.80 -7.61
C TRP A 219 -15.45 1.16 -8.07
N PHE A 220 -14.52 0.20 -8.04
CA PHE A 220 -13.16 0.44 -8.53
C PHE A 220 -13.07 0.60 -10.05
N THR A 221 -14.01 0.05 -10.83
CA THR A 221 -14.08 0.30 -12.27
C THR A 221 -14.44 1.76 -12.56
N GLU A 222 -15.45 2.30 -11.86
CA GLU A 222 -15.83 3.72 -11.96
C GLU A 222 -14.68 4.64 -11.48
N TYR A 223 -14.01 4.28 -10.37
CA TYR A 223 -12.89 5.05 -9.86
C TYR A 223 -11.68 5.01 -10.81
N LEU A 224 -11.38 3.87 -11.40
CA LEU A 224 -10.32 3.73 -12.42
C LEU A 224 -10.61 4.59 -13.66
N GLU A 225 -11.86 4.64 -14.10
CA GLU A 225 -12.25 5.51 -15.19
C GLU A 225 -12.07 6.98 -14.81
N TRP A 226 -12.48 7.37 -13.60
CA TRP A 226 -12.29 8.72 -13.12
C TRP A 226 -10.80 9.14 -13.09
N ILE A 227 -9.88 8.30 -12.56
CA ILE A 227 -8.46 8.66 -12.51
C ILE A 227 -7.83 8.76 -13.91
N ARG A 228 -8.41 8.10 -14.92
CA ARG A 228 -7.94 8.13 -16.31
C ARG A 228 -8.44 9.32 -17.10
N THR A 229 -9.61 9.82 -16.78
CA THR A 229 -10.33 10.80 -17.62
C THR A 229 -10.51 12.15 -16.94
N SER A 230 -10.43 12.22 -15.61
CA SER A 230 -10.65 13.46 -14.88
C SER A 230 -9.49 14.45 -15.06
N PRO A 231 -9.77 15.71 -15.41
CA PRO A 231 -8.76 16.78 -15.41
C PRO A 231 -8.12 17.00 -14.04
N VAL A 232 -8.83 16.72 -12.93
CA VAL A 232 -8.28 16.80 -11.58
C VAL A 232 -7.15 15.79 -11.39
N ALA A 233 -7.29 14.58 -11.91
CA ALA A 233 -6.28 13.53 -11.81
C ALA A 233 -5.04 13.81 -12.68
N ASP A 234 -5.11 14.69 -13.69
CA ASP A 234 -4.00 15.05 -14.58
C ASP A 234 -2.78 15.56 -13.80
N GLU A 235 -2.99 16.34 -12.74
CA GLU A 235 -1.92 16.87 -11.91
C GLU A 235 -1.06 15.74 -11.28
N ALA A 236 -1.69 14.66 -10.80
CA ALA A 236 -0.95 13.50 -10.30
C ALA A 236 -0.37 12.68 -11.44
N ARG A 237 -1.14 12.43 -12.51
CA ARG A 237 -0.73 11.62 -13.65
C ARG A 237 0.51 12.19 -14.36
N THR A 238 0.65 13.50 -14.47
CA THR A 238 1.77 14.17 -15.13
C THR A 238 2.91 14.54 -14.18
N SER A 239 2.75 14.27 -12.87
CA SER A 239 3.74 14.64 -11.87
C SER A 239 5.03 13.82 -12.00
N GLU A 240 6.17 14.51 -11.88
CA GLU A 240 7.51 13.91 -11.97
C GLU A 240 8.16 13.73 -10.58
N ASN A 241 7.36 13.38 -9.58
CA ASN A 241 7.80 13.07 -8.21
C ASN A 241 6.97 11.89 -7.66
N ASN A 242 7.00 11.68 -6.35
CA ASN A 242 6.26 10.59 -5.69
C ASN A 242 4.77 10.51 -6.05
N HIS A 243 4.11 11.64 -6.36
CA HIS A 243 2.70 11.64 -6.76
C HIS A 243 2.47 10.90 -8.10
N GLY A 244 3.36 11.08 -9.08
CA GLY A 244 3.26 10.37 -10.36
C GLY A 244 3.50 8.86 -10.21
N ILE A 245 4.45 8.46 -9.35
CA ILE A 245 4.67 7.03 -9.06
C ILE A 245 3.47 6.45 -8.31
N SER A 246 2.96 7.16 -7.30
CA SER A 246 1.75 6.79 -6.56
C SER A 246 0.54 6.62 -7.49
N PHE A 247 0.39 7.49 -8.49
CA PHE A 247 -0.65 7.39 -9.51
C PHE A 247 -0.53 6.08 -10.29
N ASP A 248 0.66 5.77 -10.82
CA ASP A 248 0.87 4.58 -11.64
C ASP A 248 0.68 3.28 -10.84
N VAL A 249 1.11 3.23 -9.58
CA VAL A 249 0.88 2.08 -8.69
C VAL A 249 -0.62 1.87 -8.47
N GLN A 250 -1.36 2.93 -8.13
CA GLN A 250 -2.80 2.88 -7.92
C GLN A 250 -3.52 2.42 -9.20
N GLN A 251 -3.23 3.05 -10.35
CA GLN A 251 -3.81 2.67 -11.64
C GLN A 251 -3.57 1.20 -11.94
N THR A 252 -2.35 0.71 -11.71
CA THR A 252 -1.99 -0.68 -12.00
C THR A 252 -2.74 -1.66 -11.11
N VAL A 253 -2.81 -1.41 -9.79
CA VAL A 253 -3.51 -2.27 -8.85
C VAL A 253 -5.02 -2.30 -9.16
N TYR A 254 -5.61 -1.13 -9.42
CA TYR A 254 -7.05 -1.05 -9.73
C TYR A 254 -7.37 -1.72 -11.07
N ALA A 255 -6.52 -1.56 -12.08
CA ALA A 255 -6.65 -2.26 -13.37
C ALA A 255 -6.61 -3.78 -13.20
N LEU A 256 -5.67 -4.31 -12.40
CA LEU A 256 -5.60 -5.74 -12.10
C LEU A 256 -6.81 -6.24 -11.32
N PHE A 257 -7.30 -5.47 -10.34
CA PHE A 257 -8.47 -5.83 -9.56
C PHE A 257 -9.75 -5.84 -10.41
N THR A 258 -9.89 -4.89 -11.33
CA THR A 258 -11.05 -4.80 -12.22
C THR A 258 -10.96 -5.75 -13.43
N GLY A 259 -9.77 -6.31 -13.71
CA GLY A 259 -9.53 -7.28 -14.78
C GLY A 259 -8.96 -6.66 -16.07
N ASP A 260 -8.59 -5.37 -16.06
CA ASP A 260 -7.91 -4.71 -17.19
C ASP A 260 -6.38 -4.98 -17.14
N SER A 261 -6.01 -6.21 -17.45
CA SER A 261 -4.60 -6.61 -17.47
C SER A 261 -3.80 -5.92 -18.59
N VAL A 262 -4.46 -5.42 -19.63
CA VAL A 262 -3.81 -4.69 -20.73
C VAL A 262 -3.31 -3.35 -20.24
N LEU A 263 -4.16 -2.58 -19.54
CA LEU A 263 -3.78 -1.31 -18.94
C LEU A 263 -2.66 -1.51 -17.92
N ALA A 264 -2.78 -2.51 -17.04
CA ALA A 264 -1.77 -2.80 -16.03
C ALA A 264 -0.39 -3.07 -16.65
N ARG A 265 -0.31 -3.98 -17.64
CA ARG A 265 0.93 -4.28 -18.35
C ARG A 265 1.50 -3.09 -19.10
N LYS A 266 0.65 -2.27 -19.73
CA LYS A 266 1.07 -1.03 -20.37
C LYS A 266 1.73 -0.09 -19.38
N THR A 267 1.06 0.21 -18.23
CA THR A 267 1.59 1.10 -17.21
C THR A 267 2.95 0.62 -16.69
N ILE A 268 3.09 -0.68 -16.43
CA ILE A 268 4.36 -1.28 -15.99
C ILE A 268 5.44 -1.14 -17.05
N SER A 269 5.14 -1.42 -18.32
CA SER A 269 6.12 -1.36 -19.42
C SER A 269 6.66 0.05 -19.68
N GLU A 270 5.86 1.07 -19.40
CA GLU A 270 6.21 2.48 -19.56
C GLU A 270 6.86 3.09 -18.30
N PHE A 271 6.77 2.41 -17.15
CA PHE A 271 7.12 2.94 -15.83
C PHE A 271 8.57 3.42 -15.72
N ALA A 272 9.52 2.63 -16.18
CA ALA A 272 10.94 3.01 -16.11
C ALA A 272 11.20 4.30 -16.91
N LYS A 273 10.68 4.39 -18.11
CA LYS A 273 10.85 5.56 -19.01
C LYS A 273 10.16 6.80 -18.46
N LEU A 274 8.92 6.66 -17.95
CA LEU A 274 8.09 7.81 -17.56
C LEU A 274 8.34 8.25 -16.10
N ARG A 275 8.84 7.35 -15.22
CA ARG A 275 8.97 7.61 -13.79
C ARG A 275 10.39 7.47 -13.25
N LEU A 276 11.07 6.35 -13.51
CA LEU A 276 12.38 6.12 -12.91
C LEU A 276 13.43 7.06 -13.50
N PHE A 277 13.59 7.06 -14.83
CA PHE A 277 14.66 7.80 -15.47
C PHE A 277 14.53 9.34 -15.35
N PRO A 278 13.32 9.94 -15.33
CA PRO A 278 13.20 11.38 -15.05
C PRO A 278 13.41 11.77 -13.59
N GLN A 279 13.24 10.84 -12.64
CA GLN A 279 13.27 11.17 -11.21
C GLN A 279 14.56 10.76 -10.49
N ILE A 280 15.35 9.85 -11.07
CA ILE A 280 16.61 9.37 -10.50
C ILE A 280 17.76 9.91 -11.35
N GLU A 281 18.70 10.61 -10.72
CA GLU A 281 19.93 11.08 -11.37
C GLU A 281 20.93 9.93 -11.56
N PRO A 282 21.96 10.06 -12.42
CA PRO A 282 22.98 9.02 -12.62
C PRO A 282 23.74 8.62 -11.34
N ASP A 283 23.82 9.51 -10.36
CA ASP A 283 24.42 9.27 -9.05
C ASP A 283 23.42 8.73 -7.98
N GLY A 284 22.19 8.46 -8.38
CA GLY A 284 21.14 7.91 -7.53
C GLY A 284 20.31 8.94 -6.76
N ARG A 285 20.64 10.22 -6.83
CA ARG A 285 19.83 11.26 -6.16
C ARG A 285 18.46 11.37 -6.79
N GLN A 286 17.49 11.80 -5.97
CA GLN A 286 16.12 12.11 -6.36
C GLN A 286 15.85 13.59 -6.01
N PRO A 287 16.26 14.56 -6.84
CA PRO A 287 16.30 15.98 -6.48
C PRO A 287 14.97 16.53 -5.98
N ARG A 288 13.85 16.18 -6.64
CA ARG A 288 12.52 16.66 -6.27
C ARG A 288 12.03 16.20 -4.89
N GLU A 289 12.58 15.09 -4.39
CA GLU A 289 12.31 14.58 -3.04
C GLU A 289 13.32 15.13 -2.02
N LEU A 290 14.58 15.21 -2.40
CA LEU A 290 15.67 15.69 -1.54
C LEU A 290 15.55 17.18 -1.18
N GLU A 291 15.01 18.01 -2.06
CA GLU A 291 14.77 19.44 -1.85
C GLU A 291 13.63 19.76 -0.84
N ARG A 292 12.90 18.73 -0.42
CA ARG A 292 11.81 18.90 0.54
C ARG A 292 12.37 19.09 1.97
N THR A 293 11.55 19.70 2.85
CA THR A 293 11.91 19.93 4.27
C THR A 293 12.16 18.64 5.08
N ASN A 294 11.92 17.47 4.49
CA ASN A 294 12.21 16.14 5.00
C ASN A 294 12.76 15.28 3.86
N GLY A 295 13.93 15.66 3.33
CA GLY A 295 14.49 15.10 2.10
C GLY A 295 14.65 13.58 2.11
N LEU A 296 15.21 13.00 3.18
CA LEU A 296 15.36 11.54 3.30
C LEU A 296 13.99 10.86 3.42
N SER A 297 13.05 11.43 4.18
CA SER A 297 11.70 10.85 4.33
C SER A 297 10.95 10.78 3.00
N TYR A 298 11.03 11.85 2.19
CA TYR A 298 10.38 11.87 0.88
C TYR A 298 11.07 10.95 -0.12
N THR A 299 12.41 10.88 -0.09
CA THR A 299 13.19 9.95 -0.92
C THR A 299 12.84 8.49 -0.57
N ASN A 300 12.79 8.15 0.72
CA ASN A 300 12.37 6.84 1.19
C ASN A 300 10.92 6.53 0.76
N TYR A 301 10.03 7.51 0.88
CA TYR A 301 8.64 7.33 0.46
C TYR A 301 8.55 7.02 -1.04
N ASN A 302 9.26 7.77 -1.87
CA ASN A 302 9.30 7.53 -3.32
C ASN A 302 9.88 6.14 -3.65
N LEU A 303 10.96 5.73 -2.98
CA LEU A 303 11.55 4.40 -3.14
C LEU A 303 10.58 3.28 -2.69
N ALA A 304 9.82 3.50 -1.63
CA ALA A 304 8.80 2.52 -1.20
C ALA A 304 7.71 2.31 -2.26
N LEU A 305 7.26 3.40 -2.91
CA LEU A 305 6.31 3.33 -4.03
C LEU A 305 6.91 2.59 -5.24
N ILE A 306 8.19 2.83 -5.53
CA ILE A 306 8.93 2.10 -6.58
C ILE A 306 8.98 0.60 -6.25
N MET A 307 9.25 0.23 -4.99
CA MET A 307 9.22 -1.18 -4.57
C MET A 307 7.83 -1.81 -4.66
N ASP A 308 6.76 -1.04 -4.46
CA ASP A 308 5.39 -1.52 -4.69
C ASP A 308 5.17 -1.84 -6.18
N MET A 309 5.64 -0.97 -7.09
CA MET A 309 5.57 -1.25 -8.53
C MET A 309 6.44 -2.45 -8.93
N CYS A 310 7.64 -2.62 -8.35
CA CYS A 310 8.46 -3.81 -8.56
C CYS A 310 7.73 -5.09 -8.11
N ALA A 311 7.03 -5.05 -6.97
CA ALA A 311 6.26 -6.19 -6.48
C ALA A 311 5.14 -6.57 -7.47
N ILE A 312 4.38 -5.58 -7.95
CA ILE A 312 3.32 -5.79 -8.95
C ILE A 312 3.93 -6.36 -10.26
N GLY A 313 5.00 -5.76 -10.75
CA GLY A 313 5.70 -6.22 -11.95
C GLY A 313 6.13 -7.68 -11.82
N HIS A 314 6.70 -8.04 -10.68
CA HIS A 314 7.14 -9.41 -10.39
C HIS A 314 5.99 -10.42 -10.48
N THR A 315 4.81 -10.10 -9.92
CA THR A 315 3.62 -11.00 -10.02
C THR A 315 3.15 -11.23 -11.47
N LEU A 316 3.54 -10.35 -12.39
CA LEU A 316 3.20 -10.44 -13.81
C LEU A 316 4.36 -10.92 -14.69
N GLY A 317 5.49 -11.30 -14.09
CA GLY A 317 6.70 -11.70 -14.80
C GLY A 317 7.39 -10.55 -15.53
N MET A 318 7.22 -9.30 -15.07
CA MET A 318 7.82 -8.10 -15.65
C MET A 318 8.87 -7.52 -14.70
N ASP A 319 10.12 -7.51 -15.15
CA ASP A 319 11.25 -7.01 -14.37
C ASP A 319 11.37 -5.48 -14.53
N ILE A 320 11.06 -4.77 -13.46
CA ILE A 320 11.23 -3.30 -13.36
C ILE A 320 12.54 -2.97 -12.65
N TYR A 321 12.92 -3.79 -11.66
CA TYR A 321 14.04 -3.50 -10.78
C TYR A 321 15.37 -3.32 -11.55
N ASN A 322 15.60 -4.15 -12.56
CA ASN A 322 16.83 -4.14 -13.37
C ASN A 322 16.77 -3.14 -14.55
N SER A 323 15.72 -2.31 -14.63
CA SER A 323 15.64 -1.28 -15.67
C SER A 323 16.76 -0.25 -15.51
N THR A 324 17.52 -0.01 -16.60
CA THR A 324 18.63 0.94 -16.62
C THR A 324 18.56 1.85 -17.84
N SER A 325 18.73 3.15 -17.65
CA SER A 325 18.82 4.12 -18.73
C SER A 325 20.19 4.10 -19.43
N LYS A 326 20.32 4.78 -20.56
CA LYS A 326 21.58 4.87 -21.31
C LYS A 326 22.71 5.56 -20.50
N ASP A 327 22.35 6.48 -19.59
CA ASP A 327 23.26 7.23 -18.74
C ASP A 327 23.41 6.62 -17.32
N GLY A 328 22.90 5.37 -17.11
CA GLY A 328 23.12 4.60 -15.91
C GLY A 328 22.13 4.84 -14.77
N ARG A 329 21.04 5.58 -14.99
CA ARG A 329 19.98 5.78 -13.99
C ARG A 329 19.24 4.46 -13.74
N CYS A 330 19.16 4.04 -12.49
CA CYS A 330 18.46 2.80 -12.11
C CYS A 330 18.10 2.83 -10.62
N ILE A 331 17.25 1.89 -10.23
CA ILE A 331 16.79 1.74 -8.84
C ILE A 331 17.98 1.45 -7.90
N ALA A 332 18.91 0.59 -8.30
CA ALA A 332 20.08 0.23 -7.50
C ALA A 332 20.90 1.46 -7.11
N LYS A 333 21.12 2.41 -8.03
CA LYS A 333 21.82 3.68 -7.72
C LYS A 333 21.08 4.52 -6.69
N ALA A 334 19.77 4.61 -6.77
CA ALA A 334 18.97 5.33 -5.78
C ALA A 334 19.00 4.66 -4.40
N LEU A 335 19.03 3.33 -4.34
CA LEU A 335 19.22 2.57 -3.11
C LEU A 335 20.64 2.75 -2.54
N GLU A 336 21.68 2.68 -3.37
CA GLU A 336 23.08 2.96 -2.98
C GLU A 336 23.21 4.36 -2.34
N TYR A 337 22.56 5.36 -2.94
CA TYR A 337 22.59 6.73 -2.41
C TYR A 337 22.02 6.80 -0.99
N VAL A 338 20.81 6.32 -0.75
CA VAL A 338 20.20 6.37 0.59
C VAL A 338 20.89 5.42 1.58
N ALA A 339 21.38 4.27 1.14
CA ALA A 339 22.14 3.33 1.96
C ALA A 339 23.45 3.92 2.47
N SER A 340 24.06 4.85 1.71
CA SER A 340 25.30 5.50 2.07
C SER A 340 25.24 6.31 3.38
N PHE A 341 24.03 6.61 3.87
CA PHE A 341 23.80 7.34 5.12
C PHE A 341 23.53 6.42 6.32
N ILE A 342 23.36 5.10 6.11
CA ILE A 342 23.13 4.16 7.20
C ILE A 342 24.34 4.12 8.13
N GLY A 343 24.08 4.32 9.42
CA GLY A 343 25.12 4.37 10.46
C GLY A 343 25.85 5.71 10.56
N LYS A 344 25.44 6.73 9.81
CA LYS A 344 26.00 8.07 9.87
C LYS A 344 25.08 9.03 10.64
N PRO A 345 25.65 10.06 11.27
CA PRO A 345 24.85 11.11 11.91
C PRO A 345 24.14 11.97 10.86
N GLN A 346 23.02 12.58 11.25
CA GLN A 346 22.24 13.46 10.35
C GLN A 346 23.06 14.62 9.78
N SER A 347 24.08 15.10 10.49
CA SER A 347 24.96 16.18 10.04
C SER A 347 25.74 15.89 8.75
N GLU A 348 25.86 14.61 8.37
CA GLU A 348 26.46 14.19 7.09
C GLU A 348 25.46 14.16 5.92
N PHE A 349 24.16 14.32 6.20
CA PHE A 349 23.14 14.40 5.16
C PHE A 349 23.04 15.84 4.63
N PRO A 350 23.29 16.09 3.33
CA PRO A 350 23.43 17.44 2.81
C PRO A 350 22.12 18.19 2.57
N TYR A 351 20.98 17.61 2.93
CA TYR A 351 19.66 18.19 2.75
C TYR A 351 18.92 18.35 4.08
N GLN A 352 17.83 19.12 4.06
CA GLN A 352 17.02 19.32 5.24
C GLN A 352 16.28 18.04 5.63
N GLN A 353 16.30 17.70 6.93
CA GLN A 353 15.56 16.58 7.49
C GLN A 353 15.07 16.95 8.90
N ASN A 354 13.79 17.26 9.04
CA ASN A 354 13.18 17.67 10.31
C ASN A 354 12.58 16.50 11.09
N ARG A 355 12.34 15.36 10.43
CA ARG A 355 11.84 14.15 11.07
C ARG A 355 12.98 13.36 11.71
N ASP A 356 12.60 12.46 12.62
CA ASP A 356 13.52 11.56 13.33
C ASP A 356 14.43 10.81 12.35
N TRP A 357 15.73 11.08 12.45
CA TRP A 357 16.77 10.56 11.57
C TRP A 357 16.89 9.04 11.66
N GLU A 358 16.96 8.49 12.89
CA GLU A 358 17.11 7.05 13.09
C GLU A 358 15.91 6.27 12.57
N LYS A 359 14.71 6.81 12.75
CA LYS A 359 13.49 6.22 12.21
C LYS A 359 13.49 6.18 10.68
N GLU A 360 14.01 7.23 10.04
CA GLU A 360 14.13 7.26 8.58
C GLU A 360 15.20 6.28 8.08
N LEU A 361 16.31 6.11 8.79
CA LEU A 361 17.30 5.08 8.47
C LEU A 361 16.72 3.66 8.62
N GLN A 362 15.87 3.42 9.62
CA GLN A 362 15.14 2.14 9.73
C GLN A 362 14.18 1.95 8.54
N THR A 363 13.55 3.01 8.05
CA THR A 363 12.71 2.96 6.83
C THR A 363 13.55 2.62 5.61
N THR A 364 14.73 3.23 5.45
CA THR A 364 15.71 2.87 4.41
C THR A 364 16.04 1.36 4.48
N CYS A 365 16.37 0.84 5.66
CA CYS A 365 16.67 -0.59 5.82
C CYS A 365 15.50 -1.49 5.39
N TRP A 366 14.24 -1.13 5.68
CA TRP A 366 13.09 -1.90 5.21
C TRP A 366 12.94 -1.88 3.68
N ILE A 367 13.28 -0.76 3.03
CA ILE A 367 13.28 -0.66 1.56
C ILE A 367 14.38 -1.55 0.97
N LEU A 368 15.58 -1.53 1.56
CA LEU A 368 16.69 -2.41 1.15
C LEU A 368 16.35 -3.88 1.34
N HIS A 369 15.68 -4.25 2.45
CA HIS A 369 15.20 -5.62 2.65
C HIS A 369 14.23 -6.04 1.53
N ARG A 370 13.31 -5.19 1.12
CA ARG A 370 12.44 -5.47 -0.03
C ARG A 370 13.22 -5.59 -1.33
N ALA A 371 14.22 -4.74 -1.53
CA ALA A 371 15.06 -4.75 -2.72
C ALA A 371 15.95 -6.01 -2.82
N SER A 372 16.40 -6.59 -1.69
CA SER A 372 17.19 -7.81 -1.66
C SER A 372 16.48 -9.02 -2.30
N PHE A 373 15.15 -8.96 -2.46
CA PHE A 373 14.39 -9.99 -3.15
C PHE A 373 14.60 -10.01 -4.65
N TYR A 374 14.96 -8.86 -5.23
CA TYR A 374 15.21 -8.70 -6.66
C TYR A 374 16.71 -8.78 -7.00
N ASP A 375 17.57 -8.44 -6.04
CA ASP A 375 19.01 -8.46 -6.20
C ASP A 375 19.71 -9.07 -4.98
N GLN A 376 19.86 -10.39 -5.00
CA GLN A 376 20.50 -11.13 -3.91
C GLN A 376 22.02 -10.89 -3.82
N LYS A 377 22.64 -10.31 -4.84
CA LYS A 377 24.09 -10.06 -4.89
C LYS A 377 24.47 -8.66 -4.42
N SER A 378 23.51 -7.78 -4.21
CA SER A 378 23.73 -6.36 -3.86
C SER A 378 24.31 -6.14 -2.46
N GLY A 379 24.28 -7.14 -1.57
CA GLY A 379 24.66 -6.98 -0.16
C GLY A 379 23.60 -6.28 0.71
N TRP A 380 22.41 -5.96 0.17
CA TRP A 380 21.32 -5.32 0.93
C TRP A 380 20.90 -6.12 2.16
N GLU A 381 20.85 -7.45 2.04
CA GLU A 381 20.51 -8.33 3.14
C GLU A 381 21.50 -8.24 4.31
N GLU A 382 22.78 -8.11 4.03
CA GLU A 382 23.84 -7.95 5.05
C GLU A 382 23.73 -6.61 5.77
N ILE A 383 23.45 -5.53 5.02
CA ILE A 383 23.19 -4.20 5.61
C ILE A 383 21.96 -4.28 6.52
N CYS A 384 20.89 -4.95 6.08
CA CYS A 384 19.69 -5.12 6.88
C CYS A 384 19.97 -5.92 8.15
N LYS A 385 20.68 -7.04 8.10
CA LYS A 385 21.04 -7.82 9.29
C LYS A 385 21.83 -7.00 10.31
N LYS A 386 22.67 -6.09 9.85
CA LYS A 386 23.51 -5.25 10.72
C LYS A 386 22.74 -4.07 11.32
N HIS A 387 21.87 -3.42 10.56
CA HIS A 387 21.33 -2.11 10.90
C HIS A 387 19.82 -2.07 11.11
N LEU A 388 19.05 -2.99 10.51
CA LEU A 388 17.60 -3.05 10.73
C LEU A 388 17.30 -3.63 12.12
N LYS A 389 16.55 -2.87 12.93
CA LYS A 389 16.18 -3.24 14.30
C LYS A 389 14.65 -3.25 14.45
N PRO A 390 13.93 -4.14 13.76
CA PRO A 390 12.48 -4.18 13.86
C PRO A 390 12.08 -4.72 15.24
N SER A 391 11.00 -4.17 15.79
CA SER A 391 10.33 -4.82 16.91
C SER A 391 9.98 -6.27 16.56
N VAL A 392 10.07 -7.17 17.51
CA VAL A 392 9.63 -8.57 17.34
C VAL A 392 8.13 -8.67 17.01
N THR A 393 7.37 -7.61 17.31
CA THR A 393 5.93 -7.49 17.04
C THR A 393 5.62 -6.72 15.75
N ASP A 394 6.63 -6.30 14.99
CA ASP A 394 6.42 -5.53 13.76
C ASP A 394 5.74 -6.40 12.69
N ARG A 395 4.57 -5.96 12.23
CA ARG A 395 3.77 -6.67 11.21
C ARG A 395 4.53 -6.86 9.89
N ARG A 396 5.46 -5.97 9.55
CA ARG A 396 6.27 -6.07 8.33
C ARG A 396 7.12 -7.34 8.30
N ARG A 397 7.44 -7.93 9.47
CA ARG A 397 8.10 -9.25 9.54
C ARG A 397 7.27 -10.35 8.88
N LEU A 398 5.93 -10.26 8.99
CA LEU A 398 5.00 -11.20 8.36
C LEU A 398 4.83 -10.91 6.87
N LEU A 399 4.69 -9.63 6.51
CA LEU A 399 4.37 -9.19 5.15
C LEU A 399 5.55 -9.30 4.20
N TYR A 400 6.78 -9.12 4.72
CA TYR A 400 8.02 -9.17 3.93
C TYR A 400 8.95 -10.31 4.33
N SER A 401 8.45 -11.31 5.09
CA SER A 401 9.18 -12.54 5.45
C SER A 401 10.57 -12.27 6.04
N LEU A 402 10.66 -11.34 7.01
CA LEU A 402 11.94 -11.02 7.64
C LEU A 402 12.29 -12.05 8.71
N GLU A 403 13.37 -12.79 8.48
CA GLU A 403 13.98 -13.73 9.41
C GLU A 403 15.23 -13.09 10.05
N MET A 404 15.25 -12.94 11.37
CA MET A 404 16.38 -12.41 12.12
C MET A 404 16.65 -13.25 13.36
#